data_8ffb8046954cab8d378efbb2019d0795
#
_entry.id   8ffb8046954cab8d378efbb2019d0795
#
_cell.length_a   1.000
_cell.length_b   1.000
_cell.length_c   1.000
_cell.angle_alpha   90.00
_cell.angle_beta   90.00
_cell.angle_gamma   90.00
#
_symmetry.space_group_name_H-M   'P 1'
#
loop_
_entity.id
_entity.type
_entity.pdbx_description
1 polymer ?
#
loop_
_entity_poly.entity_id
_entity_poly.type
_entity_poly.pdbx_seq_one_letter_code
_entity_poly.pdbx_strand_id
1 'polypeptide(L)'
;MQYFVYGRDRPGGFGLKVSLTEEHWAFMDGYADALIARGPTLTEDGERTTGSLHIVDLPDDEAVRSFAYDEPYYRAGAFETVEIHRFHNHNPGRTMWDFTGKAERRYLALTKDAARPLTSEHLIMYGDLLDGTTHIGRAALLQAPSAQAAATLIQADNAEIHPWEFGGRR
;
A
#
# COMPACT_ATOMS: atom_id res chain seq x y z
N MET A 1 -9.18 7.51 -11.57
CA MET A 1 -8.68 8.20 -10.35
C MET A 1 -7.89 7.21 -9.51
N GLN A 2 -6.73 7.62 -9.01
CA GLN A 2 -5.93 6.74 -8.17
C GLN A 2 -6.37 6.82 -6.72
N TYR A 3 -6.39 5.64 -6.09
CA TYR A 3 -6.77 5.47 -4.70
C TYR A 3 -5.70 4.68 -3.95
N PHE A 4 -5.49 5.06 -2.71
CA PHE A 4 -4.75 4.32 -1.69
C PHE A 4 -5.77 3.54 -0.86
N VAL A 5 -5.62 2.21 -0.84
CA VAL A 5 -6.47 1.32 -0.04
C VAL A 5 -5.57 0.48 0.85
N TYR A 6 -5.73 0.62 2.16
CA TYR A 6 -4.89 -0.09 3.13
C TYR A 6 -5.74 -0.78 4.19
N GLY A 7 -5.78 -2.10 4.12
CA GLY A 7 -6.36 -2.94 5.16
C GLY A 7 -5.33 -3.26 6.22
N ARG A 8 -5.62 -2.92 7.48
CA ARG A 8 -4.80 -3.30 8.64
C ARG A 8 -5.31 -4.60 9.22
N ASP A 9 -4.46 -5.59 9.38
CA ASP A 9 -4.82 -6.90 9.88
C ASP A 9 -5.27 -6.81 11.34
N ARG A 10 -6.35 -7.54 11.66
CA ARG A 10 -6.69 -7.75 13.07
C ARG A 10 -5.77 -8.80 13.69
N PRO A 11 -5.63 -8.82 15.03
CA PRO A 11 -4.96 -9.92 15.70
C PRO A 11 -5.57 -11.27 15.28
N GLY A 12 -4.73 -12.21 14.82
CA GLY A 12 -5.18 -13.49 14.28
C GLY A 12 -5.66 -13.49 12.81
N GLY A 13 -5.72 -12.35 12.16
CA GLY A 13 -6.14 -12.23 10.74
C GLY A 13 -5.20 -12.91 9.74
N PHE A 14 -3.95 -13.09 10.09
CA PHE A 14 -2.97 -13.78 9.23
C PHE A 14 -3.39 -15.19 8.83
N GLY A 15 -3.92 -15.98 9.76
CA GLY A 15 -4.42 -17.33 9.47
C GLY A 15 -5.59 -17.34 8.47
N LEU A 16 -6.51 -16.38 8.57
CA LEU A 16 -7.58 -16.19 7.60
C LEU A 16 -7.05 -15.84 6.22
N LYS A 17 -6.06 -14.95 6.15
CA LYS A 17 -5.42 -14.56 4.88
C LYS A 17 -4.73 -15.75 4.21
N VAL A 18 -4.03 -16.57 4.98
CA VAL A 18 -3.40 -17.80 4.45
C VAL A 18 -4.46 -18.73 3.86
N SER A 19 -5.57 -18.95 4.54
CA SER A 19 -6.62 -19.85 4.06
C SER A 19 -7.40 -19.33 2.84
N LEU A 20 -7.40 -18.01 2.62
CA LEU A 20 -8.12 -17.34 1.52
C LEU A 20 -7.21 -16.79 0.42
N THR A 21 -5.95 -17.21 0.38
CA THR A 21 -4.95 -16.67 -0.56
C THR A 21 -5.40 -16.82 -2.02
N GLU A 22 -5.93 -17.98 -2.42
CA GLU A 22 -6.36 -18.22 -3.80
C GLU A 22 -7.59 -17.38 -4.18
N GLU A 23 -8.57 -17.25 -3.30
CA GLU A 23 -9.77 -16.43 -3.51
C GLU A 23 -9.38 -14.94 -3.62
N HIS A 24 -8.47 -14.48 -2.75
CA HIS A 24 -7.92 -13.13 -2.80
C HIS A 24 -7.20 -12.87 -4.14
N TRP A 25 -6.33 -13.77 -4.57
CA TRP A 25 -5.62 -13.61 -5.84
C TRP A 25 -6.57 -13.63 -7.04
N ALA A 26 -7.56 -14.52 -7.04
CA ALA A 26 -8.57 -14.56 -8.10
C ALA A 26 -9.38 -13.25 -8.17
N PHE A 27 -9.71 -12.66 -7.02
CA PHE A 27 -10.36 -11.36 -6.95
C PHE A 27 -9.45 -10.25 -7.51
N MET A 28 -8.18 -10.21 -7.10
CA MET A 28 -7.21 -9.21 -7.56
C MET A 28 -6.86 -9.33 -9.05
N ASP A 29 -6.92 -10.54 -9.62
CA ASP A 29 -6.72 -10.73 -11.06
C ASP A 29 -7.78 -10.00 -11.89
N GLY A 30 -9.01 -9.85 -11.37
CA GLY A 30 -10.06 -9.03 -11.98
C GLY A 30 -9.75 -7.54 -12.06
N TYR A 31 -8.77 -7.07 -11.28
CA TYR A 31 -8.31 -5.67 -11.24
C TYR A 31 -6.87 -5.49 -11.73
N ALA A 32 -6.28 -6.51 -12.39
CA ALA A 32 -4.87 -6.52 -12.75
C ALA A 32 -4.41 -5.26 -13.50
N ASP A 33 -5.21 -4.79 -14.46
CA ASP A 33 -4.91 -3.60 -15.26
C ASP A 33 -5.05 -2.28 -14.49
N ALA A 34 -5.80 -2.29 -13.38
CA ALA A 34 -6.03 -1.13 -12.53
C ALA A 34 -5.00 -1.02 -11.38
N LEU A 35 -4.33 -2.13 -11.04
CA LEU A 35 -3.40 -2.19 -9.92
C LEU A 35 -2.04 -1.59 -10.28
N ILE A 36 -1.69 -0.49 -9.62
CA ILE A 36 -0.41 0.24 -9.79
C ILE A 36 0.65 -0.28 -8.84
N ALA A 37 0.28 -0.49 -7.57
CA ALA A 37 1.11 -1.12 -6.56
C ALA A 37 0.25 -1.96 -5.62
N ARG A 38 0.79 -3.09 -5.15
CA ARG A 38 0.10 -3.98 -4.23
C ARG A 38 1.08 -4.82 -3.41
N GLY A 39 0.66 -5.20 -2.24
CA GLY A 39 1.41 -6.17 -1.44
C GLY A 39 1.17 -6.05 0.06
N PRO A 40 1.62 -7.05 0.81
CA PRO A 40 1.49 -7.07 2.25
C PRO A 40 2.47 -6.11 2.92
N THR A 41 2.03 -5.47 3.99
CA THR A 41 2.92 -5.00 5.04
C THR A 41 3.21 -6.15 6.00
N LEU A 42 4.40 -6.15 6.60
CA LEU A 42 4.94 -7.28 7.35
C LEU A 42 5.38 -6.87 8.74
N THR A 43 5.51 -7.87 9.61
CA THR A 43 6.26 -7.74 10.86
C THR A 43 7.75 -7.49 10.58
N GLU A 44 8.49 -6.96 11.55
CA GLU A 44 9.94 -6.67 11.40
C GLU A 44 10.76 -7.90 10.98
N ASP A 45 10.39 -9.10 11.45
CA ASP A 45 11.01 -10.37 11.09
C ASP A 45 10.56 -10.88 9.70
N GLY A 46 9.54 -10.26 9.11
CA GLY A 46 8.97 -10.63 7.80
C GLY A 46 8.13 -11.91 7.80
N GLU A 47 7.86 -12.50 8.97
CA GLU A 47 7.19 -13.82 9.04
C GLU A 47 5.67 -13.75 8.90
N ARG A 48 5.07 -12.60 9.22
CA ARG A 48 3.61 -12.42 9.19
C ARG A 48 3.21 -11.10 8.55
N THR A 49 2.02 -11.09 7.97
CA THR A 49 1.43 -9.84 7.47
C THR A 49 0.87 -8.99 8.62
N THR A 50 0.93 -7.69 8.46
CA THR A 50 0.29 -6.68 9.32
C THR A 50 -0.76 -5.88 8.58
N GLY A 51 -0.84 -6.03 7.25
CA GLY A 51 -1.82 -5.35 6.42
C GLY A 51 -1.71 -5.75 4.96
N SER A 52 -2.56 -5.16 4.14
CA SER A 52 -2.56 -5.28 2.68
C SER A 52 -2.73 -3.90 2.05
N LEU A 53 -1.75 -3.50 1.26
CA LEU A 53 -1.74 -2.24 0.53
C LEU A 53 -2.11 -2.45 -0.93
N HIS A 54 -2.92 -1.54 -1.46
CA HIS A 54 -3.21 -1.42 -2.88
C HIS A 54 -3.20 0.07 -3.28
N ILE A 55 -2.51 0.39 -4.37
CA ILE A 55 -2.72 1.62 -5.11
C ILE A 55 -3.35 1.23 -6.43
N VAL A 56 -4.56 1.71 -6.66
CA VAL A 56 -5.42 1.25 -7.74
C VAL A 56 -6.03 2.43 -8.50
N ASP A 57 -6.12 2.32 -9.82
CA ASP A 57 -6.77 3.33 -10.67
C ASP A 57 -8.19 2.88 -11.02
N LEU A 58 -9.18 3.52 -10.42
CA LEU A 58 -10.58 3.19 -10.58
C LEU A 58 -11.39 4.43 -10.99
N PRO A 59 -12.55 4.24 -11.62
CA PRO A 59 -13.30 5.37 -12.19
C PRO A 59 -13.81 6.36 -11.14
N ASP A 60 -14.25 5.90 -9.98
CA ASP A 60 -14.92 6.70 -8.96
C ASP A 60 -14.86 6.09 -7.56
N ASP A 61 -15.43 6.82 -6.59
CA ASP A 61 -15.47 6.45 -5.18
C ASP A 61 -16.36 5.21 -4.91
N GLU A 62 -17.34 4.90 -5.75
CA GLU A 62 -18.17 3.69 -5.63
C GLU A 62 -17.37 2.46 -6.04
N ALA A 63 -16.63 2.55 -7.13
CA ALA A 63 -15.77 1.46 -7.60
C ALA A 63 -14.68 1.10 -6.59
N VAL A 64 -14.05 2.07 -5.92
CA VAL A 64 -13.04 1.77 -4.91
C VAL A 64 -13.65 1.17 -3.64
N ARG A 65 -14.87 1.56 -3.27
CA ARG A 65 -15.58 0.92 -2.15
C ARG A 65 -15.91 -0.54 -2.46
N SER A 66 -16.39 -0.83 -3.68
CA SER A 66 -16.61 -2.21 -4.12
C SER A 66 -15.30 -3.00 -4.11
N PHE A 67 -14.21 -2.43 -4.63
CA PHE A 67 -12.88 -3.03 -4.57
C PHE A 67 -12.47 -3.38 -3.13
N ALA A 68 -12.63 -2.46 -2.19
CA ALA A 68 -12.17 -2.64 -0.81
C ALA A 68 -13.06 -3.58 0.02
N TYR A 69 -14.38 -3.54 -0.19
CA TYR A 69 -15.34 -4.22 0.68
C TYR A 69 -15.87 -5.54 0.12
N ASP A 70 -15.74 -5.78 -1.19
CA ASP A 70 -16.03 -7.09 -1.80
C ASP A 70 -14.84 -8.05 -1.77
N GLU A 71 -13.70 -7.56 -1.37
CA GLU A 71 -12.44 -8.29 -1.26
C GLU A 71 -12.55 -9.41 -0.22
N PRO A 72 -12.10 -10.66 -0.53
CA PRO A 72 -12.30 -11.84 0.33
C PRO A 72 -11.73 -11.69 1.76
N TYR A 73 -10.59 -11.04 1.94
CA TYR A 73 -10.03 -10.81 3.28
C TYR A 73 -10.90 -9.88 4.13
N TYR A 74 -11.45 -8.83 3.51
CA TYR A 74 -12.39 -7.95 4.20
C TYR A 74 -13.65 -8.71 4.60
N ARG A 75 -14.27 -9.44 3.68
CA ARG A 75 -15.50 -10.20 3.92
C ARG A 75 -15.33 -11.26 4.99
N ALA A 76 -14.18 -11.89 5.06
CA ALA A 76 -13.86 -12.88 6.10
C ALA A 76 -13.50 -12.23 7.45
N GLY A 77 -13.37 -10.91 7.51
CA GLY A 77 -13.03 -10.20 8.73
C GLY A 77 -11.55 -10.30 9.12
N ALA A 78 -10.64 -10.45 8.16
CA ALA A 78 -9.20 -10.46 8.41
C ALA A 78 -8.65 -9.09 8.79
N PHE A 79 -9.32 -8.00 8.37
CA PHE A 79 -8.90 -6.64 8.68
C PHE A 79 -9.63 -6.09 9.92
N GLU A 80 -8.91 -5.34 10.73
CA GLU A 80 -9.47 -4.52 11.81
C GLU A 80 -10.01 -3.20 11.26
N THR A 81 -9.27 -2.59 10.33
CA THR A 81 -9.66 -1.35 9.65
C THR A 81 -9.30 -1.39 8.18
N VAL A 82 -10.04 -0.63 7.37
CA VAL A 82 -9.69 -0.36 5.98
C VAL A 82 -9.72 1.14 5.75
N GLU A 83 -8.60 1.67 5.28
CA GLU A 83 -8.44 3.08 4.91
C GLU A 83 -8.56 3.21 3.40
N ILE A 84 -9.39 4.15 2.94
CA ILE A 84 -9.58 4.47 1.52
C ILE A 84 -9.39 5.97 1.36
N HIS A 85 -8.40 6.36 0.58
CA HIS A 85 -8.10 7.76 0.31
C HIS A 85 -7.85 7.97 -1.19
N ARG A 86 -8.21 9.12 -1.72
CA ARG A 86 -7.72 9.53 -3.04
C ARG A 86 -6.22 9.71 -2.96
N PHE A 87 -5.53 9.26 -3.99
CA PHE A 87 -4.07 9.29 -4.06
C PHE A 87 -3.60 10.21 -5.19
N HIS A 88 -3.04 11.35 -4.81
CA HIS A 88 -2.42 12.25 -5.76
C HIS A 88 -0.96 11.84 -5.97
N ASN A 89 -0.72 11.02 -6.98
CA ASN A 89 0.57 10.42 -7.27
C ASN A 89 1.54 11.45 -7.88
N HIS A 90 2.68 11.68 -7.23
CA HIS A 90 3.75 12.57 -7.71
C HIS A 90 4.69 11.88 -8.70
N ASN A 91 4.58 10.57 -8.91
CA ASN A 91 5.38 9.79 -9.84
C ASN A 91 4.49 9.07 -10.88
N PRO A 92 3.62 9.79 -11.62
CA PRO A 92 2.71 9.16 -12.57
C PRO A 92 3.49 8.40 -13.66
N GLY A 93 2.92 7.28 -14.11
CA GLY A 93 3.52 6.43 -15.13
C GLY A 93 4.51 5.38 -14.62
N ARG A 94 4.77 5.35 -13.31
CA ARG A 94 5.54 4.29 -12.64
C ARG A 94 4.60 3.26 -12.00
N THR A 95 5.06 2.01 -11.99
CA THR A 95 4.44 0.92 -11.24
C THR A 95 5.47 0.28 -10.32
N MET A 96 5.02 -0.54 -9.38
CA MET A 96 5.95 -1.28 -8.52
C MET A 96 6.90 -2.20 -9.31
N TRP A 97 6.49 -2.64 -10.50
CA TRP A 97 7.27 -3.56 -11.35
C TRP A 97 8.54 -2.94 -11.94
N ASP A 98 8.63 -1.61 -11.97
CA ASP A 98 9.85 -0.90 -12.39
C ASP A 98 11.02 -1.10 -11.41
N PHE A 99 10.74 -1.66 -10.23
CA PHE A 99 11.71 -1.86 -9.14
C PHE A 99 11.98 -3.33 -8.82
N THR A 100 11.63 -4.26 -9.69
CA THR A 100 11.89 -5.69 -9.49
C THR A 100 13.39 -6.02 -9.61
N GLY A 101 13.85 -6.98 -8.81
CA GLY A 101 15.22 -7.49 -8.86
C GLY A 101 16.25 -6.71 -8.01
N LYS A 102 15.87 -5.64 -7.32
CA LYS A 102 16.75 -4.96 -6.37
C LYS A 102 16.69 -5.63 -4.99
N ALA A 103 17.86 -5.80 -4.38
CA ALA A 103 18.00 -6.55 -3.11
C ALA A 103 17.68 -5.75 -1.84
N GLU A 104 17.35 -4.48 -1.96
CA GLU A 104 17.04 -3.64 -0.79
C GLU A 104 15.65 -3.94 -0.22
N ARG A 105 15.52 -3.78 1.09
CA ARG A 105 14.23 -3.86 1.77
C ARG A 105 13.30 -2.76 1.26
N ARG A 106 12.02 -3.04 1.27
CA ARG A 106 10.98 -2.10 0.88
C ARG A 106 10.13 -1.72 2.08
N TYR A 107 9.63 -0.50 2.05
CA TYR A 107 8.83 0.04 3.14
C TYR A 107 7.64 0.83 2.60
N LEU A 108 6.53 0.73 3.31
CA LEU A 108 5.45 1.71 3.27
C LEU A 108 5.71 2.73 4.37
N ALA A 109 5.74 4.00 4.02
CA ALA A 109 5.85 5.10 4.97
C ALA A 109 4.61 5.99 4.88
N LEU A 110 3.98 6.24 6.03
CA LEU A 110 2.80 7.10 6.17
C LEU A 110 3.12 8.26 7.11
N THR A 111 2.73 9.47 6.71
CA THR A 111 2.88 10.67 7.54
C THR A 111 1.70 11.60 7.37
N LYS A 112 1.40 12.39 8.41
CA LYS A 112 0.36 13.43 8.37
C LYS A 112 0.87 14.77 7.85
N ASP A 113 2.18 14.89 7.61
CA ASP A 113 2.78 16.11 7.09
C ASP A 113 2.28 16.42 5.68
N ALA A 114 2.25 17.71 5.35
CA ALA A 114 1.98 18.15 3.98
C ALA A 114 3.06 17.62 3.02
N ALA A 115 2.64 17.32 1.80
CA ALA A 115 3.55 16.88 0.75
C ALA A 115 4.65 17.93 0.51
N ARG A 116 5.86 17.44 0.31
CA ARG A 116 7.01 18.22 -0.13
C ARG A 116 7.50 17.65 -1.44
N PRO A 117 8.03 18.45 -2.36
CA PRO A 117 8.73 17.91 -3.50
C PRO A 117 9.84 16.97 -3.01
N LEU A 118 9.78 15.72 -3.43
CA LEU A 118 10.75 14.70 -3.06
C LEU A 118 11.14 13.93 -4.31
N THR A 119 12.44 13.91 -4.61
CA THR A 119 12.99 13.16 -5.73
C THR A 119 14.06 12.22 -5.22
N SER A 120 13.91 10.93 -5.47
CA SER A 120 14.90 9.92 -5.15
C SER A 120 14.71 8.70 -6.05
N GLU A 121 15.81 8.08 -6.45
CA GLU A 121 15.78 6.81 -7.17
C GLU A 121 15.27 5.64 -6.30
N HIS A 122 15.28 5.80 -4.98
CA HIS A 122 14.75 4.82 -4.03
C HIS A 122 13.23 4.91 -3.84
N LEU A 123 12.59 5.98 -4.31
CA LEU A 123 11.13 6.10 -4.28
C LEU A 123 10.50 5.23 -5.37
N ILE A 124 9.70 4.25 -4.96
CA ILE A 124 8.88 3.42 -5.84
C ILE A 124 7.62 4.22 -6.21
N MET A 125 6.96 4.78 -5.20
CA MET A 125 5.77 5.59 -5.36
C MET A 125 5.67 6.62 -4.25
N TYR A 126 5.12 7.78 -4.54
CA TYR A 126 4.98 8.86 -3.59
C TYR A 126 3.79 9.75 -3.96
N GLY A 127 2.96 10.07 -2.98
CA GLY A 127 1.81 10.92 -3.23
C GLY A 127 1.10 11.40 -1.97
N ASP A 128 0.18 12.34 -2.19
CA ASP A 128 -0.70 12.85 -1.16
C ASP A 128 -1.90 11.95 -0.95
N LEU A 129 -2.29 11.81 0.31
CA LEU A 129 -3.55 11.19 0.72
C LEU A 129 -4.59 12.30 0.92
N LEU A 130 -5.75 12.15 0.28
CA LEU A 130 -6.81 13.13 0.31
C LEU A 130 -8.12 12.50 0.79
N ASP A 131 -8.84 13.24 1.63
CA ASP A 131 -10.26 13.02 1.93
C ASP A 131 -11.06 14.08 1.18
N GLY A 132 -11.75 13.68 0.11
CA GLY A 132 -12.31 14.61 -0.87
C GLY A 132 -11.21 15.46 -1.51
N THR A 133 -11.17 16.76 -1.16
CA THR A 133 -10.11 17.69 -1.60
C THR A 133 -9.17 18.08 -0.46
N THR A 134 -9.39 17.56 0.75
CA THR A 134 -8.62 17.90 1.93
C THR A 134 -7.40 17.01 2.02
N HIS A 135 -6.21 17.60 2.12
CA HIS A 135 -4.97 16.89 2.38
C HIS A 135 -4.98 16.36 3.81
N ILE A 136 -4.76 15.05 3.98
CA ILE A 136 -4.74 14.39 5.29
C ILE A 136 -3.40 13.73 5.63
N GLY A 137 -2.50 13.64 4.66
CA GLY A 137 -1.20 13.03 4.82
C GLY A 137 -0.57 12.68 3.49
N ARG A 138 0.48 11.89 3.54
CA ARG A 138 1.17 11.36 2.37
C ARG A 138 1.57 9.91 2.59
N ALA A 139 1.69 9.17 1.50
CA ALA A 139 2.21 7.81 1.49
C ALA A 139 3.42 7.71 0.55
N ALA A 140 4.41 6.93 0.95
CA ALA A 140 5.56 6.59 0.14
C ALA A 140 5.81 5.09 0.17
N LEU A 141 6.06 4.51 -1.00
CA LEU A 141 6.65 3.18 -1.15
C LEU A 141 8.10 3.40 -1.58
N LEU A 142 9.04 2.81 -0.88
CA LEU A 142 10.45 3.09 -1.10
C LEU A 142 11.35 1.89 -0.74
N GLN A 143 12.56 1.92 -1.29
CA GLN A 143 13.63 1.01 -0.94
C GLN A 143 14.59 1.70 0.04
N ALA A 144 14.94 1.02 1.12
CA ALA A 144 15.91 1.51 2.09
C ALA A 144 16.55 0.34 2.87
N PRO A 145 17.75 0.51 3.41
CA PRO A 145 18.40 -0.54 4.20
C PRO A 145 17.75 -0.76 5.56
N SER A 146 16.99 0.22 6.07
CA SER A 146 16.29 0.15 7.37
C SER A 146 15.09 1.09 7.41
N ALA A 147 14.21 0.90 8.39
CA ALA A 147 13.08 1.79 8.65
C ALA A 147 13.55 3.23 8.97
N GLN A 148 14.65 3.38 9.72
CA GLN A 148 15.24 4.69 10.02
C GLN A 148 15.72 5.40 8.73
N ALA A 149 16.36 4.68 7.83
CA ALA A 149 16.79 5.23 6.54
C ALA A 149 15.59 5.61 5.67
N ALA A 150 14.51 4.83 5.71
CA ALA A 150 13.25 5.17 5.04
C ALA A 150 12.66 6.47 5.57
N ALA A 151 12.57 6.65 6.90
CA ALA A 151 12.09 7.88 7.53
C ALA A 151 12.93 9.10 7.14
N THR A 152 14.25 8.95 7.13
CA THR A 152 15.18 10.01 6.72
C THR A 152 14.97 10.39 5.26
N LEU A 153 14.79 9.41 4.37
CA LEU A 153 14.59 9.65 2.95
C LEU A 153 13.32 10.47 2.67
N ILE A 154 12.23 10.17 3.37
CA ILE A 154 10.98 10.92 3.22
C ILE A 154 10.94 12.20 4.05
N GLN A 155 12.00 12.52 4.79
CA GLN A 155 12.13 13.72 5.63
C GLN A 155 10.98 13.86 6.64
N ALA A 156 10.65 12.77 7.35
CA ALA A 156 9.56 12.74 8.33
C ALA A 156 9.96 11.92 9.56
N ASP A 157 10.24 12.61 10.65
CA ASP A 157 10.68 11.99 11.92
C ASP A 157 9.57 11.17 12.60
N ASN A 158 8.31 11.52 12.35
CA ASN A 158 7.13 10.87 12.93
C ASN A 158 6.37 10.01 11.93
N ALA A 159 7.04 9.50 10.90
CA ALA A 159 6.40 8.61 9.94
C ALA A 159 6.11 7.24 10.57
N GLU A 160 4.94 6.70 10.27
CA GLU A 160 4.62 5.29 10.47
C GLU A 160 5.30 4.49 9.36
N ILE A 161 6.23 3.61 9.70
CA ILE A 161 7.03 2.84 8.74
C ILE A 161 6.73 1.36 8.89
N HIS A 162 6.35 0.71 7.80
CA HIS A 162 6.08 -0.72 7.75
C HIS A 162 6.98 -1.40 6.71
N PRO A 163 7.62 -2.53 7.05
CA PRO A 163 8.17 -3.41 6.02
C PRO A 163 7.07 -3.79 5.03
N TRP A 164 7.39 -3.75 3.74
CA TRP A 164 6.43 -4.02 2.68
C TRP A 164 7.09 -4.82 1.56
N GLU A 165 6.34 -5.71 0.93
CA GLU A 165 6.81 -6.51 -0.20
C GLU A 165 5.81 -6.44 -1.36
N PHE A 166 6.31 -6.72 -2.56
CA PHE A 166 5.45 -6.87 -3.73
C PHE A 166 4.58 -8.10 -3.56
N GLY A 167 3.29 -7.94 -3.71
CA GLY A 167 2.32 -9.01 -3.55
C GLY A 167 1.66 -9.42 -4.85
N GLY A 168 0.91 -10.52 -4.76
CA GLY A 168 0.15 -11.06 -5.85
C GLY A 168 0.96 -11.91 -6.81
N ARG A 169 0.27 -12.48 -7.80
CA ARG A 169 0.86 -13.21 -8.93
C ARG A 169 0.84 -12.33 -10.18
N ARG A 170 1.78 -12.56 -11.08
CA ARG A 170 1.84 -11.93 -12.40
C ARG A 170 0.99 -12.69 -13.40
#